data_c2a742eaf45e78382baf497287c69612
#
_entry.id   c2a742eaf45e78382baf497287c69612
#
_cell.length_a   1.000
_cell.length_b   1.000
_cell.length_c   1.000
_cell.angle_alpha   90.00
_cell.angle_beta   90.00
_cell.angle_gamma   90.00
#
_symmetry.space_group_name_H-M   'P 1'
#
loop_
_entity.id
_entity.type
_entity.pdbx_description
1 polymer ?
#
loop_
_entity_poly.entity_id
_entity_poly.type
_entity_poly.pdbx_seq_one_letter_code
_entity_poly.pdbx_strand_id
1 'polypeptide(L)'
;MARILLTGATSFTGVWIAQALSEAGHQVIAPLKRAAADYDGLRLDRIVRLKAVADVTFAAPFGSPAFLDLLKAAGPLDILAHHAADIPGYRNADYDVAAGVTRNLGGAGPVFEAAAKAGVRGIIATGTGFEDAAGGLAVSPYGLSKKLTNDGFRHLALWRGLAFGRFMINGPFGPLEEGRLVWSLFQAWFAGRAGVVRTPDYVRDNIPVVLLARAYAELVAEMLRTPKLDRVCRPAGYVGAQGDFALRVASEASARLGRECAVECLAQTDFPEPYLVANTEPTLTRPWDETGFWDAYVDYYREVEARGLLNAPA
;
A
#
# COMPACT_ATOMS: atom_id res chain seq x y z
N MET A 1 5.58 -12.57 -20.01
CA MET A 1 6.44 -12.41 -18.81
C MET A 1 7.15 -11.07 -18.92
N ALA A 2 7.10 -10.22 -17.89
CA ALA A 2 7.80 -8.94 -17.84
C ALA A 2 8.71 -8.90 -16.60
N ARG A 3 9.72 -8.02 -16.61
CA ARG A 3 10.64 -7.81 -15.48
C ARG A 3 10.31 -6.48 -14.80
N ILE A 4 9.95 -6.54 -13.53
CA ILE A 4 9.40 -5.42 -12.76
C ILE A 4 10.31 -5.14 -11.58
N LEU A 5 10.83 -3.92 -11.47
CA LEU A 5 11.55 -3.47 -10.28
C LEU A 5 10.55 -2.82 -9.34
N LEU A 6 10.32 -3.42 -8.17
CA LEU A 6 9.35 -2.98 -7.18
C LEU A 6 10.04 -2.45 -5.92
N THR A 7 9.98 -1.14 -5.69
CA THR A 7 10.42 -0.54 -4.42
C THR A 7 9.33 -0.65 -3.35
N GLY A 8 9.70 -0.58 -2.06
CA GLY A 8 8.72 -0.63 -0.97
C GLY A 8 8.09 -2.00 -0.73
N ALA A 9 8.64 -3.06 -1.30
CA ALA A 9 8.12 -4.42 -1.26
C ALA A 9 8.01 -5.03 0.15
N THR A 10 8.67 -4.47 1.17
CA THR A 10 8.56 -4.91 2.58
C THR A 10 7.40 -4.28 3.35
N SER A 11 6.67 -3.34 2.73
CA SER A 11 5.44 -2.80 3.34
C SER A 11 4.31 -3.82 3.30
N PHE A 12 3.26 -3.60 4.11
CA PHE A 12 2.08 -4.45 4.11
C PHE A 12 1.51 -4.65 2.70
N THR A 13 1.25 -3.58 1.98
CA THR A 13 0.71 -3.66 0.61
C THR A 13 1.76 -4.09 -0.41
N GLY A 14 3.04 -3.73 -0.20
CA GLY A 14 4.13 -4.05 -1.14
C GLY A 14 4.39 -5.56 -1.29
N VAL A 15 4.32 -6.33 -0.19
CA VAL A 15 4.51 -7.79 -0.27
C VAL A 15 3.37 -8.46 -1.05
N TRP A 16 2.14 -8.00 -0.91
CA TRP A 16 1.00 -8.51 -1.65
C TRP A 16 1.04 -8.11 -3.13
N ILE A 17 1.50 -6.89 -3.44
CA ILE A 17 1.77 -6.47 -4.82
C ILE A 17 2.83 -7.36 -5.45
N ALA A 18 3.95 -7.63 -4.75
CA ALA A 18 4.98 -8.54 -5.26
C ALA A 18 4.43 -9.92 -5.56
N GLN A 19 3.60 -10.46 -4.67
CA GLN A 19 2.95 -11.76 -4.86
C GLN A 19 2.04 -11.76 -6.09
N ALA A 20 1.13 -10.78 -6.21
CA ALA A 20 0.21 -10.71 -7.34
C ALA A 20 0.93 -10.54 -8.69
N LEU A 21 2.04 -9.81 -8.72
CA LEU A 21 2.88 -9.67 -9.91
C LEU A 21 3.55 -11.00 -10.29
N SER A 22 4.06 -11.74 -9.29
CA SER A 22 4.64 -13.07 -9.52
C SER A 22 3.59 -14.09 -9.99
N GLU A 23 2.39 -14.10 -9.38
CA GLU A 23 1.27 -14.94 -9.79
C GLU A 23 0.77 -14.61 -11.21
N ALA A 24 0.90 -13.35 -11.63
CA ALA A 24 0.64 -12.93 -13.01
C ALA A 24 1.76 -13.33 -14.00
N GLY A 25 2.78 -14.07 -13.55
CA GLY A 25 3.88 -14.59 -14.38
C GLY A 25 4.98 -13.56 -14.65
N HIS A 26 5.10 -12.50 -13.84
CA HIS A 26 6.18 -11.53 -13.97
C HIS A 26 7.36 -11.87 -13.05
N GLN A 27 8.59 -11.50 -13.44
CA GLN A 27 9.76 -11.51 -12.57
C GLN A 27 9.79 -10.22 -11.77
N VAL A 28 9.82 -10.34 -10.43
CA VAL A 28 9.88 -9.19 -9.52
C VAL A 28 11.28 -9.04 -8.96
N ILE A 29 11.86 -7.85 -9.07
CA ILE A 29 13.15 -7.47 -8.46
C ILE A 29 12.83 -6.45 -7.37
N ALA A 30 13.19 -6.74 -6.12
CA ALA A 30 12.82 -5.98 -4.95
C ALA A 30 14.03 -5.38 -4.23
N PRO A 31 14.45 -4.13 -4.57
CA PRO A 31 15.44 -3.39 -3.79
C PRO A 31 14.87 -2.95 -2.45
N LEU A 32 15.56 -3.28 -1.36
CA LEU A 32 15.20 -2.94 0.01
C LEU A 32 16.10 -1.85 0.56
N LYS A 33 15.52 -0.88 1.30
CA LYS A 33 16.21 0.28 1.83
C LYS A 33 17.30 -0.07 2.85
N ARG A 34 17.04 -1.06 3.73
CA ARG A 34 17.88 -1.40 4.88
C ARG A 34 18.75 -2.62 4.61
N ALA A 35 19.79 -2.82 5.43
CA ALA A 35 20.52 -4.07 5.47
C ALA A 35 19.66 -5.21 6.02
N ALA A 36 20.02 -6.46 5.73
CA ALA A 36 19.21 -7.62 6.14
C ALA A 36 19.04 -7.73 7.66
N ALA A 37 20.08 -7.36 8.42
CA ALA A 37 20.07 -7.40 9.88
C ALA A 37 19.16 -6.34 10.55
N ASP A 38 18.71 -5.32 9.79
CA ASP A 38 17.89 -4.22 10.32
C ASP A 38 16.38 -4.49 10.24
N TYR A 39 16.00 -5.73 9.92
CA TYR A 39 14.60 -6.14 9.81
C TYR A 39 14.23 -7.15 10.88
N ASP A 40 13.15 -6.90 11.59
CA ASP A 40 12.60 -7.70 12.67
C ASP A 40 11.07 -7.81 12.61
N GLY A 41 10.47 -8.51 13.56
CA GLY A 41 9.03 -8.62 13.77
C GLY A 41 8.25 -8.94 12.50
N LEU A 42 7.09 -8.33 12.34
CA LEU A 42 6.20 -8.54 11.19
C LEU A 42 6.85 -8.14 9.85
N ARG A 43 7.81 -7.22 9.89
CA ARG A 43 8.52 -6.82 8.66
C ARG A 43 9.47 -7.91 8.17
N LEU A 44 10.08 -8.66 9.10
CA LEU A 44 10.87 -9.84 8.75
C LEU A 44 9.98 -10.94 8.15
N ASP A 45 8.77 -11.16 8.71
CA ASP A 45 7.81 -12.13 8.14
C ASP A 45 7.44 -11.79 6.69
N ARG A 46 7.23 -10.47 6.41
CA ARG A 46 7.00 -10.00 5.03
C ARG A 46 8.19 -10.27 4.10
N ILE A 47 9.43 -10.15 4.60
CA ILE A 47 10.63 -10.46 3.81
C ILE A 47 10.74 -11.95 3.52
N VAL A 48 10.41 -12.83 4.47
CA VAL A 48 10.38 -14.27 4.24
C VAL A 48 9.44 -14.60 3.09
N ARG A 49 8.22 -14.05 3.13
CA ARG A 49 7.23 -14.21 2.06
C ARG A 49 7.70 -13.59 0.74
N LEU A 50 8.31 -12.41 0.78
CA LEU A 50 8.82 -11.72 -0.40
C LEU A 50 9.89 -12.51 -1.14
N LYS A 51 10.81 -13.16 -0.41
CA LYS A 51 11.88 -14.00 -1.00
C LYS A 51 11.36 -15.22 -1.77
N ALA A 52 10.13 -15.65 -1.51
CA ALA A 52 9.51 -16.74 -2.26
C ALA A 52 9.01 -16.30 -3.64
N VAL A 53 8.83 -15.00 -3.88
CA VAL A 53 8.18 -14.45 -5.08
C VAL A 53 8.98 -13.34 -5.77
N ALA A 54 10.13 -12.94 -5.23
CA ALA A 54 10.96 -11.86 -5.76
C ALA A 54 12.45 -12.05 -5.54
N ASP A 55 13.25 -11.49 -6.44
CA ASP A 55 14.71 -11.37 -6.29
C ASP A 55 15.01 -10.17 -5.38
N VAL A 56 15.43 -10.43 -4.13
CA VAL A 56 15.61 -9.42 -3.09
C VAL A 56 17.05 -8.93 -3.03
N THR A 57 17.24 -7.60 -3.09
CA THR A 57 18.54 -6.93 -2.87
C THR A 57 18.43 -5.98 -1.67
N PHE A 58 19.27 -6.21 -0.65
CA PHE A 58 19.30 -5.35 0.56
C PHE A 58 20.20 -4.13 0.37
N ALA A 59 20.02 -3.12 1.23
CA ALA A 59 20.82 -1.90 1.29
C ALA A 59 20.88 -1.11 -0.05
N ALA A 60 19.78 -1.14 -0.82
CA ALA A 60 19.65 -0.43 -2.09
C ALA A 60 18.49 0.59 -2.04
N PRO A 61 18.57 1.67 -1.23
CA PRO A 61 17.52 2.67 -1.14
C PRO A 61 17.36 3.42 -2.47
N PHE A 62 16.12 3.77 -2.80
CA PHE A 62 15.80 4.50 -4.03
C PHE A 62 16.69 5.74 -4.21
N GLY A 63 17.26 5.90 -5.40
CA GLY A 63 18.14 7.01 -5.76
C GLY A 63 19.58 6.90 -5.26
N SER A 64 19.95 5.89 -4.45
CA SER A 64 21.33 5.68 -4.02
C SER A 64 22.21 5.12 -5.15
N PRO A 65 23.55 5.23 -5.01
CA PRO A 65 24.47 4.56 -5.95
C PRO A 65 24.19 3.07 -6.10
N ALA A 66 23.95 2.34 -4.99
CA ALA A 66 23.62 0.92 -5.01
C ALA A 66 22.32 0.62 -5.79
N PHE A 67 21.31 1.49 -5.69
CA PHE A 67 20.09 1.36 -6.48
C PHE A 67 20.34 1.57 -7.98
N LEU A 68 21.14 2.59 -8.34
CA LEU A 68 21.50 2.88 -9.73
C LEU A 68 22.36 1.75 -10.33
N ASP A 69 23.25 1.17 -9.54
CA ASP A 69 24.04 0.02 -9.98
C ASP A 69 23.18 -1.24 -10.15
N LEU A 70 22.19 -1.46 -9.27
CA LEU A 70 21.21 -2.51 -9.44
C LEU A 70 20.41 -2.33 -10.74
N LEU A 71 19.96 -1.12 -11.06
CA LEU A 71 19.28 -0.83 -12.34
C LEU A 71 20.12 -1.20 -13.55
N LYS A 72 21.41 -0.88 -13.52
CA LYS A 72 22.35 -1.22 -14.61
C LYS A 72 22.58 -2.75 -14.71
N ALA A 73 22.76 -3.40 -13.56
CA ALA A 73 23.06 -4.84 -13.48
C ALA A 73 21.84 -5.71 -13.77
N ALA A 74 20.64 -5.23 -13.50
CA ALA A 74 19.41 -6.00 -13.70
C ALA A 74 19.14 -6.35 -15.17
N GLY A 75 19.82 -5.73 -16.13
CA GLY A 75 19.53 -5.90 -17.57
C GLY A 75 18.18 -5.27 -17.95
N PRO A 76 17.58 -5.67 -19.08
CA PRO A 76 16.33 -5.05 -19.53
C PRO A 76 15.22 -5.17 -18.50
N LEU A 77 14.60 -4.04 -18.17
CA LEU A 77 13.45 -3.95 -17.28
C LEU A 77 12.25 -3.40 -18.07
N ASP A 78 11.05 -3.85 -17.73
CA ASP A 78 9.84 -3.38 -18.39
C ASP A 78 9.16 -2.24 -17.61
N ILE A 79 9.04 -2.38 -16.28
CA ILE A 79 8.33 -1.45 -15.40
C ILE A 79 9.16 -1.15 -14.16
N LEU A 80 9.22 0.13 -13.79
CA LEU A 80 9.63 0.57 -12.45
C LEU A 80 8.37 0.88 -11.62
N ALA A 81 8.07 -0.01 -10.69
CA ALA A 81 6.96 0.09 -9.73
C ALA A 81 7.46 0.76 -8.44
N HIS A 82 7.30 2.10 -8.34
CA HIS A 82 7.76 2.87 -7.18
C HIS A 82 6.67 2.96 -6.12
N HIS A 83 6.68 1.97 -5.21
CA HIS A 83 5.74 1.87 -4.09
C HIS A 83 6.31 2.41 -2.77
N ALA A 84 7.61 2.62 -2.68
CA ALA A 84 8.26 3.19 -1.49
C ALA A 84 7.89 4.65 -1.27
N ALA A 85 7.77 5.04 0.00
CA ALA A 85 7.73 6.43 0.43
C ALA A 85 8.42 6.59 1.78
N ASP A 86 9.09 7.72 2.00
CA ASP A 86 9.68 8.11 3.27
C ASP A 86 8.80 9.21 3.90
N ILE A 87 7.98 8.82 4.88
CA ILE A 87 6.89 9.63 5.42
C ILE A 87 6.87 9.64 6.97
N PRO A 88 8.00 9.95 7.63
CA PRO A 88 8.03 10.01 9.09
C PRO A 88 7.04 11.07 9.59
N GLY A 89 6.23 10.72 10.60
CA GLY A 89 5.28 11.66 11.19
C GLY A 89 4.10 12.07 10.29
N TYR A 90 3.78 11.31 9.27
CA TYR A 90 2.77 11.65 8.26
C TYR A 90 1.35 11.92 8.83
N ARG A 91 1.10 11.48 10.08
CA ARG A 91 -0.18 11.73 10.78
C ARG A 91 -0.22 13.08 11.49
N ASN A 92 0.90 13.79 11.59
CA ASN A 92 0.97 15.06 12.27
C ASN A 92 0.31 16.16 11.42
N ALA A 93 -0.44 17.03 12.07
CA ALA A 93 -1.10 18.17 11.40
C ALA A 93 -0.08 19.19 10.86
N ASP A 94 1.11 19.25 11.46
CA ASP A 94 2.23 20.11 11.12
C ASP A 94 3.28 19.42 10.23
N TYR A 95 2.90 18.35 9.52
CA TYR A 95 3.81 17.64 8.61
C TYR A 95 4.45 18.59 7.60
N ASP A 96 5.78 18.61 7.55
CA ASP A 96 6.54 19.46 6.62
C ASP A 96 6.42 18.93 5.17
N VAL A 97 5.58 19.61 4.41
CA VAL A 97 5.29 19.30 3.00
C VAL A 97 6.54 19.38 2.13
N ALA A 98 7.33 20.45 2.30
CA ALA A 98 8.51 20.69 1.47
C ALA A 98 9.61 19.64 1.72
N ALA A 99 9.88 19.33 2.98
CA ALA A 99 10.80 18.26 3.34
C ALA A 99 10.27 16.88 2.87
N GLY A 100 8.96 16.64 2.93
CA GLY A 100 8.33 15.43 2.41
C GLY A 100 8.55 15.25 0.91
N VAL A 101 8.32 16.31 0.13
CA VAL A 101 8.59 16.31 -1.32
C VAL A 101 10.07 16.10 -1.61
N THR A 102 10.94 16.81 -0.92
CA THR A 102 12.42 16.70 -1.11
C THR A 102 12.89 15.27 -0.86
N ARG A 103 12.44 14.63 0.24
CA ARG A 103 12.82 13.24 0.54
C ARG A 103 12.38 12.25 -0.50
N ASN A 104 11.14 12.39 -1.01
CA ASN A 104 10.54 11.38 -1.89
C ASN A 104 10.80 11.63 -3.38
N LEU A 105 10.95 12.87 -3.82
CA LEU A 105 11.26 13.23 -5.20
C LEU A 105 12.78 13.28 -5.45
N GLY A 106 13.57 13.42 -4.39
CA GLY A 106 15.03 13.43 -4.47
C GLY A 106 15.57 12.14 -5.11
N GLY A 107 16.48 12.28 -6.07
CA GLY A 107 17.04 11.14 -6.81
C GLY A 107 16.16 10.60 -7.95
N ALA A 108 14.92 11.04 -8.10
CA ALA A 108 14.03 10.54 -9.16
C ALA A 108 14.53 10.85 -10.58
N GLY A 109 15.11 12.02 -10.78
CA GLY A 109 15.67 12.41 -12.09
C GLY A 109 16.69 11.41 -12.64
N PRO A 110 17.80 11.17 -11.91
CA PRO A 110 18.79 10.15 -12.28
C PRO A 110 18.23 8.73 -12.39
N VAL A 111 17.32 8.34 -11.47
CA VAL A 111 16.70 7.01 -11.52
C VAL A 111 15.86 6.83 -12.78
N PHE A 112 15.00 7.78 -13.12
CA PHE A 112 14.15 7.68 -14.31
C PHE A 112 14.94 7.73 -15.60
N GLU A 113 16.05 8.47 -15.62
CA GLU A 113 16.98 8.45 -16.74
C GLU A 113 17.66 7.09 -16.89
N ALA A 114 18.16 6.52 -15.78
CA ALA A 114 18.75 5.18 -15.78
C ALA A 114 17.71 4.10 -16.17
N ALA A 115 16.49 4.22 -15.67
CA ALA A 115 15.39 3.32 -16.01
C ALA A 115 15.05 3.37 -17.53
N ALA A 116 14.96 4.56 -18.11
CA ALA A 116 14.74 4.73 -19.55
C ALA A 116 15.87 4.09 -20.39
N LYS A 117 17.13 4.27 -19.96
CA LYS A 117 18.30 3.64 -20.61
C LYS A 117 18.30 2.10 -20.46
N ALA A 118 17.72 1.57 -19.38
CA ALA A 118 17.55 0.14 -19.14
C ALA A 118 16.35 -0.48 -19.89
N GLY A 119 15.63 0.30 -20.68
CA GLY A 119 14.50 -0.19 -21.48
C GLY A 119 13.16 -0.18 -20.76
N VAL A 120 13.06 0.44 -19.58
CA VAL A 120 11.78 0.61 -18.85
C VAL A 120 10.80 1.36 -19.74
N ARG A 121 9.59 0.82 -19.87
CA ARG A 121 8.52 1.39 -20.69
C ARG A 121 7.60 2.32 -19.90
N GLY A 122 7.53 2.12 -18.58
CA GLY A 122 6.66 2.94 -17.73
C GLY A 122 7.03 2.89 -16.25
N ILE A 123 6.57 3.92 -15.58
CA ILE A 123 6.71 4.13 -14.13
C ILE A 123 5.33 4.03 -13.49
N ILE A 124 5.18 3.22 -12.43
CA ILE A 124 3.99 3.26 -11.58
C ILE A 124 4.41 3.88 -10.24
N ALA A 125 3.75 4.97 -9.85
CA ALA A 125 3.95 5.58 -8.53
C ALA A 125 2.71 5.37 -7.66
N THR A 126 2.93 5.04 -6.38
CA THR A 126 1.84 4.83 -5.44
C THR A 126 1.40 6.14 -4.80
N GLY A 127 0.12 6.44 -4.94
CA GLY A 127 -0.59 7.54 -4.32
C GLY A 127 -1.44 7.12 -3.13
N THR A 128 -2.19 8.08 -2.59
CA THR A 128 -3.13 7.89 -1.49
C THR A 128 -4.42 8.67 -1.74
N GLY A 129 -5.55 8.17 -1.26
CA GLY A 129 -6.81 8.91 -1.32
C GLY A 129 -6.79 10.29 -0.65
N PHE A 130 -5.79 10.57 0.19
CA PHE A 130 -5.58 11.89 0.78
C PHE A 130 -5.01 12.94 -0.18
N GLU A 131 -4.61 12.57 -1.40
CA GLU A 131 -4.09 13.50 -2.42
C GLU A 131 -5.19 14.35 -3.06
N ASP A 132 -6.38 13.78 -3.23
CA ASP A 132 -7.49 14.38 -3.96
C ASP A 132 -8.79 14.19 -3.18
N ALA A 133 -9.10 15.11 -2.28
CA ALA A 133 -10.45 15.21 -1.70
C ALA A 133 -11.45 15.82 -2.72
N ALA A 134 -12.71 15.84 -2.35
CA ALA A 134 -13.73 16.56 -3.11
C ALA A 134 -13.26 18.01 -3.40
N GLY A 135 -13.28 18.41 -4.67
CA GLY A 135 -12.75 19.71 -5.12
C GLY A 135 -11.26 19.72 -5.48
N GLY A 136 -10.57 18.56 -5.49
CA GLY A 136 -9.18 18.45 -5.92
C GLY A 136 -8.13 18.95 -4.92
N LEU A 137 -8.56 19.30 -3.68
CA LEU A 137 -7.65 19.67 -2.61
C LEU A 137 -7.15 18.44 -1.86
N ALA A 138 -5.90 18.47 -1.41
CA ALA A 138 -5.36 17.44 -0.54
C ALA A 138 -6.01 17.50 0.85
N VAL A 139 -6.27 16.33 1.44
CA VAL A 139 -6.95 16.22 2.75
C VAL A 139 -6.07 16.70 3.90
N SER A 140 -4.75 16.61 3.75
CA SER A 140 -3.78 16.90 4.80
C SER A 140 -2.45 17.38 4.21
N PRO A 141 -1.55 17.96 5.03
CA PRO A 141 -0.18 18.27 4.58
C PRO A 141 0.55 17.06 3.99
N TYR A 142 0.36 15.87 4.57
CA TYR A 142 0.88 14.63 4.02
C TYR A 142 0.28 14.34 2.62
N GLY A 143 -1.03 14.45 2.46
CA GLY A 143 -1.69 14.27 1.17
C GLY A 143 -1.16 15.23 0.11
N LEU A 144 -0.95 16.51 0.47
CA LEU A 144 -0.35 17.51 -0.41
C LEU A 144 1.08 17.13 -0.82
N SER A 145 1.91 16.69 0.13
CA SER A 145 3.27 16.22 -0.17
C SER A 145 3.26 15.05 -1.14
N LYS A 146 2.36 14.09 -0.97
CA LYS A 146 2.20 12.95 -1.89
C LYS A 146 1.75 13.38 -3.28
N LYS A 147 0.78 14.31 -3.36
CA LYS A 147 0.30 14.87 -4.62
C LYS A 147 1.44 15.52 -5.41
N LEU A 148 2.16 16.45 -4.78
CA LEU A 148 3.28 17.15 -5.41
C LEU A 148 4.41 16.20 -5.84
N THR A 149 4.72 15.19 -5.02
CA THR A 149 5.69 14.14 -5.36
C THR A 149 5.25 13.35 -6.60
N ASN A 150 3.99 12.91 -6.64
CA ASN A 150 3.46 12.14 -7.76
C ASN A 150 3.34 12.97 -9.04
N ASP A 151 3.00 14.26 -8.93
CA ASP A 151 2.99 15.18 -10.08
C ASP A 151 4.41 15.38 -10.63
N GLY A 152 5.42 15.47 -9.74
CA GLY A 152 6.83 15.49 -10.13
C GLY A 152 7.26 14.20 -10.83
N PHE A 153 6.90 13.03 -10.30
CA PHE A 153 7.19 11.74 -10.95
C PHE A 153 6.53 11.65 -12.32
N ARG A 154 5.25 12.04 -12.43
CA ARG A 154 4.53 12.06 -13.70
C ARG A 154 5.24 12.93 -14.73
N HIS A 155 5.60 14.16 -14.36
CA HIS A 155 6.35 15.07 -15.23
C HIS A 155 7.67 14.46 -15.70
N LEU A 156 8.47 13.93 -14.77
CA LEU A 156 9.77 13.33 -15.07
C LEU A 156 9.68 12.10 -15.97
N ALA A 157 8.63 11.26 -15.80
CA ALA A 157 8.39 10.08 -16.61
C ALA A 157 7.98 10.48 -18.05
N LEU A 158 6.94 11.31 -18.18
CA LEU A 158 6.41 11.72 -19.48
C LEU A 158 7.43 12.53 -20.30
N TRP A 159 8.22 13.38 -19.64
CA TRP A 159 9.31 14.13 -20.29
C TRP A 159 10.37 13.21 -20.93
N ARG A 160 10.54 12.00 -20.39
CA ARG A 160 11.42 10.96 -20.94
C ARG A 160 10.75 9.99 -21.88
N GLY A 161 9.49 10.26 -22.26
CA GLY A 161 8.71 9.38 -23.15
C GLY A 161 8.26 8.07 -22.50
N LEU A 162 8.35 7.95 -21.17
CA LEU A 162 7.87 6.80 -20.42
C LEU A 162 6.36 6.91 -20.17
N ALA A 163 5.66 5.79 -20.13
CA ALA A 163 4.29 5.73 -19.60
C ALA A 163 4.28 6.03 -18.09
N PHE A 164 3.16 6.56 -17.59
CA PHE A 164 2.99 6.82 -16.17
C PHE A 164 1.65 6.29 -15.65
N GLY A 165 1.70 5.57 -14.51
CA GLY A 165 0.55 5.14 -13.74
C GLY A 165 0.62 5.69 -12.32
N ARG A 166 -0.45 6.37 -11.86
CA ARG A 166 -0.62 6.70 -10.44
C ARG A 166 -1.61 5.70 -9.85
N PHE A 167 -1.15 4.88 -8.92
CA PHE A 167 -1.98 3.87 -8.24
C PHE A 167 -2.41 4.37 -6.86
N MET A 168 -3.69 4.68 -6.69
CA MET A 168 -4.23 5.29 -5.47
C MET A 168 -4.62 4.22 -4.46
N ILE A 169 -4.06 4.30 -3.24
CA ILE A 169 -4.38 3.40 -2.13
C ILE A 169 -5.18 4.16 -1.07
N ASN A 170 -6.32 3.58 -0.65
CA ASN A 170 -7.10 4.07 0.47
C ASN A 170 -6.88 3.20 1.72
N GLY A 171 -7.90 2.58 2.27
CA GLY A 171 -7.87 1.77 3.47
C GLY A 171 -7.60 0.27 3.20
N PRO A 172 -6.39 -0.16 2.82
CA PRO A 172 -6.13 -1.59 2.63
C PRO A 172 -6.17 -2.32 3.96
N PHE A 173 -6.77 -3.54 3.97
CA PHE A 173 -6.80 -4.41 5.13
C PHE A 173 -6.57 -5.87 4.73
N GLY A 174 -6.09 -6.69 5.66
CA GLY A 174 -5.82 -8.11 5.42
C GLY A 174 -4.60 -8.63 6.15
N PRO A 175 -4.25 -9.91 5.95
CA PRO A 175 -3.09 -10.53 6.59
C PRO A 175 -1.80 -9.74 6.35
N LEU A 176 -0.92 -9.71 7.35
CA LEU A 176 0.34 -8.97 7.37
C LEU A 176 0.21 -7.44 7.59
N GLU A 177 -0.98 -6.91 7.87
CA GLU A 177 -1.11 -5.52 8.31
C GLU A 177 -0.62 -5.30 9.74
N GLU A 178 -0.44 -4.03 10.11
CA GLU A 178 -0.08 -3.61 11.47
C GLU A 178 -0.62 -2.20 11.76
N GLY A 179 -0.97 -1.93 13.03
CA GLY A 179 -1.19 -0.57 13.55
C GLY A 179 -2.35 0.22 12.92
N ARG A 180 -3.44 -0.45 12.46
CA ARG A 180 -4.63 0.18 11.87
C ARG A 180 -5.90 -0.11 12.66
N LEU A 181 -7.06 0.33 12.17
CA LEU A 181 -8.36 0.13 12.83
C LEU A 181 -8.56 -1.35 13.22
N VAL A 182 -8.46 -2.26 12.26
CA VAL A 182 -8.71 -3.68 12.51
C VAL A 182 -7.71 -4.27 13.51
N TRP A 183 -6.44 -3.84 13.45
CA TRP A 183 -5.45 -4.20 14.45
C TRP A 183 -5.91 -3.84 15.86
N SER A 184 -6.41 -2.61 16.07
CA SER A 184 -6.88 -2.18 17.39
C SER A 184 -8.14 -2.91 17.86
N LEU A 185 -9.02 -3.31 16.92
CA LEU A 185 -10.18 -4.15 17.22
C LEU A 185 -9.73 -5.53 17.75
N PHE A 186 -8.83 -6.21 17.04
CA PHE A 186 -8.31 -7.51 17.48
C PHE A 186 -7.54 -7.42 18.81
N GLN A 187 -6.75 -6.35 19.01
CA GLN A 187 -6.12 -6.11 20.34
C GLN A 187 -7.15 -6.05 21.46
N ALA A 188 -8.27 -5.33 21.26
CA ALA A 188 -9.33 -5.24 22.24
C ALA A 188 -9.99 -6.61 22.49
N TRP A 189 -10.34 -7.31 21.42
CA TRP A 189 -11.03 -8.61 21.52
C TRP A 189 -10.17 -9.68 22.18
N PHE A 190 -8.88 -9.79 21.85
CA PHE A 190 -7.98 -10.74 22.54
C PHE A 190 -7.76 -10.37 24.00
N ALA A 191 -7.86 -9.08 24.36
CA ALA A 191 -7.85 -8.62 25.74
C ALA A 191 -9.23 -8.73 26.45
N GLY A 192 -10.24 -9.39 25.84
CA GLY A 192 -11.59 -9.55 26.40
C GLY A 192 -12.41 -8.27 26.50
N ARG A 193 -12.12 -7.25 25.68
CA ARG A 193 -12.78 -5.94 25.67
C ARG A 193 -13.50 -5.70 24.35
N ALA A 194 -14.49 -4.81 24.35
CA ALA A 194 -15.06 -4.29 23.11
C ALA A 194 -14.03 -3.48 22.32
N GLY A 195 -14.04 -3.63 21.00
CA GLY A 195 -13.31 -2.75 20.09
C GLY A 195 -13.99 -1.38 20.02
N VAL A 196 -13.21 -0.30 20.00
CA VAL A 196 -13.77 1.07 19.99
C VAL A 196 -13.50 1.75 18.65
N VAL A 197 -14.56 2.27 18.01
CA VAL A 197 -14.48 3.10 16.82
C VAL A 197 -14.78 4.56 17.21
N ARG A 198 -13.75 5.40 17.14
CA ARG A 198 -13.85 6.81 17.58
C ARG A 198 -14.52 7.73 16.54
N THR A 199 -14.43 7.36 15.27
CA THR A 199 -14.93 8.15 14.15
C THR A 199 -15.77 7.29 13.21
N PRO A 200 -16.94 6.76 13.71
CA PRO A 200 -17.73 5.76 12.98
C PRO A 200 -18.40 6.30 11.73
N ASP A 201 -18.68 7.62 11.67
CA ASP A 201 -19.52 8.21 10.63
C ASP A 201 -18.73 8.58 9.35
N TYR A 202 -17.40 8.62 9.41
CA TYR A 202 -16.62 8.83 8.21
C TYR A 202 -16.83 7.73 7.19
N VAL A 203 -17.16 8.10 5.97
CA VAL A 203 -17.22 7.17 4.84
C VAL A 203 -15.81 6.96 4.28
N ARG A 204 -15.35 5.73 4.33
CA ARG A 204 -14.02 5.33 3.87
C ARG A 204 -14.15 4.14 2.94
N ASP A 205 -13.08 3.93 2.17
CA ASP A 205 -12.92 2.81 1.26
C ASP A 205 -11.95 1.81 1.90
N ASN A 206 -12.50 0.71 2.38
CA ASN A 206 -11.74 -0.39 2.96
C ASN A 206 -11.59 -1.51 1.92
N ILE A 207 -10.39 -1.69 1.38
CA ILE A 207 -10.13 -2.64 0.31
C ILE A 207 -9.36 -3.87 0.80
N PRO A 208 -9.85 -5.11 0.55
CA PRO A 208 -9.07 -6.32 0.78
C PRO A 208 -7.75 -6.25 0.03
N VAL A 209 -6.64 -6.48 0.73
CA VAL A 209 -5.30 -6.30 0.16
C VAL A 209 -5.03 -7.19 -1.06
N VAL A 210 -5.67 -8.36 -1.13
CA VAL A 210 -5.59 -9.26 -2.29
C VAL A 210 -6.22 -8.64 -3.55
N LEU A 211 -7.33 -7.93 -3.41
CA LEU A 211 -7.99 -7.23 -4.52
C LEU A 211 -7.22 -5.98 -4.93
N LEU A 212 -6.66 -5.25 -3.96
CA LEU A 212 -5.75 -4.14 -4.21
C LEU A 212 -4.54 -4.59 -5.05
N ALA A 213 -3.89 -5.68 -4.64
CA ALA A 213 -2.72 -6.21 -5.31
C ALA A 213 -3.03 -6.73 -6.72
N ARG A 214 -4.19 -7.37 -6.90
CA ARG A 214 -4.70 -7.78 -8.22
C ARG A 214 -4.92 -6.57 -9.14
N ALA A 215 -5.56 -5.50 -8.64
CA ALA A 215 -5.73 -4.27 -9.42
C ALA A 215 -4.39 -3.63 -9.81
N TYR A 216 -3.37 -3.75 -8.95
CA TYR A 216 -2.01 -3.29 -9.30
C TYR A 216 -1.41 -4.10 -10.46
N ALA A 217 -1.52 -5.43 -10.43
CA ALA A 217 -1.06 -6.29 -11.51
C ALA A 217 -1.81 -6.02 -12.83
N GLU A 218 -3.09 -5.68 -12.76
CA GLU A 218 -3.88 -5.28 -13.94
C GLU A 218 -3.40 -3.95 -14.54
N LEU A 219 -3.06 -2.95 -13.70
CA LEU A 219 -2.44 -1.70 -14.17
C LEU A 219 -1.09 -1.96 -14.85
N VAL A 220 -0.26 -2.86 -14.30
CA VAL A 220 0.98 -3.29 -14.96
C VAL A 220 0.68 -3.91 -16.32
N ALA A 221 -0.29 -4.83 -16.41
CA ALA A 221 -0.67 -5.46 -17.67
C ALA A 221 -1.20 -4.45 -18.69
N GLU A 222 -1.95 -3.45 -18.27
CA GLU A 222 -2.42 -2.36 -19.12
C GLU A 222 -1.25 -1.52 -19.65
N MET A 223 -0.33 -1.12 -18.76
CA MET A 223 0.86 -0.34 -19.12
C MET A 223 1.77 -1.08 -20.12
N LEU A 224 1.89 -2.40 -19.99
CA LEU A 224 2.64 -3.24 -20.92
C LEU A 224 2.03 -3.31 -22.31
N ARG A 225 0.71 -3.13 -22.45
CA ARG A 225 -0.01 -3.15 -23.74
C ARG A 225 -0.20 -1.77 -24.36
N THR A 226 -0.19 -0.71 -23.53
CA THR A 226 -0.55 0.65 -23.95
C THR A 226 0.67 1.57 -23.89
N PRO A 227 1.36 1.79 -25.02
CA PRO A 227 2.47 2.75 -25.06
C PRO A 227 2.00 4.16 -24.65
N LYS A 228 2.85 4.86 -23.89
CA LYS A 228 2.58 6.23 -23.41
C LYS A 228 1.31 6.39 -22.55
N LEU A 229 0.88 5.31 -21.89
CA LEU A 229 -0.21 5.38 -20.91
C LEU A 229 0.07 6.49 -19.89
N ASP A 230 -0.94 7.30 -19.61
CA ASP A 230 -0.95 8.27 -18.50
C ASP A 230 -2.27 8.11 -17.77
N ARG A 231 -2.26 7.41 -16.64
CA ARG A 231 -3.47 6.96 -15.95
C ARG A 231 -3.39 7.10 -14.44
N VAL A 232 -4.51 7.49 -13.83
CA VAL A 232 -4.75 7.33 -12.39
C VAL A 232 -5.68 6.14 -12.19
N CYS A 233 -5.20 5.12 -11.47
CA CYS A 233 -5.97 3.92 -11.10
C CYS A 233 -6.47 4.08 -9.67
N ARG A 234 -7.78 3.89 -9.44
CA ARG A 234 -8.48 4.15 -8.18
C ARG A 234 -9.31 2.94 -7.72
N PRO A 235 -8.65 1.80 -7.39
CA PRO A 235 -9.37 0.59 -6.98
C PRO A 235 -10.11 0.82 -5.67
N ALA A 236 -11.41 0.49 -5.64
CA ALA A 236 -12.29 0.62 -4.49
C ALA A 236 -12.72 -0.75 -3.96
N GLY A 237 -12.80 -0.86 -2.63
CA GLY A 237 -13.31 -2.01 -1.92
C GLY A 237 -14.69 -1.74 -1.29
N TYR A 238 -14.81 -1.98 0.01
CA TYR A 238 -16.01 -1.68 0.79
C TYR A 238 -16.05 -0.18 1.11
N VAL A 239 -16.84 0.55 0.34
CA VAL A 239 -17.08 1.99 0.58
C VAL A 239 -18.29 2.14 1.47
N GLY A 240 -18.09 2.63 2.70
CA GLY A 240 -19.15 2.78 3.69
C GLY A 240 -18.66 3.47 4.95
N ALA A 241 -19.55 3.63 5.91
CA ALA A 241 -19.21 4.19 7.21
C ALA A 241 -18.20 3.28 7.94
N GLN A 242 -17.25 3.88 8.65
CA GLN A 242 -16.23 3.11 9.38
C GLN A 242 -16.82 2.27 10.50
N GLY A 243 -17.93 2.71 11.09
CA GLY A 243 -18.69 1.92 12.07
C GLY A 243 -19.24 0.64 11.44
N ASP A 244 -19.87 0.74 10.26
CA ASP A 244 -20.43 -0.41 9.55
C ASP A 244 -19.31 -1.39 9.13
N PHE A 245 -18.19 -0.89 8.68
CA PHE A 245 -17.03 -1.72 8.36
C PHE A 245 -16.50 -2.45 9.61
N ALA A 246 -16.40 -1.77 10.75
CA ALA A 246 -15.96 -2.38 12.00
C ALA A 246 -16.93 -3.47 12.48
N LEU A 247 -18.25 -3.25 12.35
CA LEU A 247 -19.28 -4.26 12.65
C LEU A 247 -19.18 -5.48 11.73
N ARG A 248 -18.90 -5.27 10.43
CA ARG A 248 -18.63 -6.37 9.50
C ARG A 248 -17.40 -7.18 9.94
N VAL A 249 -16.27 -6.52 10.25
CA VAL A 249 -15.06 -7.20 10.75
C VAL A 249 -15.38 -7.99 12.03
N ALA A 250 -16.16 -7.41 12.94
CA ALA A 250 -16.57 -8.06 14.18
C ALA A 250 -17.41 -9.32 13.93
N SER A 251 -18.36 -9.27 13.00
CA SER A 251 -19.16 -10.42 12.59
C SER A 251 -18.29 -11.55 12.04
N GLU A 252 -17.39 -11.24 11.10
CA GLU A 252 -16.48 -12.22 10.49
C GLU A 252 -15.49 -12.81 11.52
N ALA A 253 -14.99 -11.97 12.45
CA ALA A 253 -14.11 -12.41 13.53
C ALA A 253 -14.87 -13.31 14.53
N SER A 254 -16.09 -12.92 14.94
CA SER A 254 -16.89 -13.69 15.89
C SER A 254 -17.16 -15.10 15.39
N ALA A 255 -17.58 -15.24 14.14
CA ALA A 255 -17.87 -16.52 13.50
C ALA A 255 -16.64 -17.46 13.52
N ARG A 256 -15.43 -16.93 13.32
CA ARG A 256 -14.19 -17.70 13.22
C ARG A 256 -13.50 -17.92 14.56
N LEU A 257 -13.60 -16.96 15.47
CA LEU A 257 -13.04 -17.09 16.83
C LEU A 257 -13.93 -17.89 17.77
N GLY A 258 -15.21 -18.14 17.41
CA GLY A 258 -16.18 -18.85 18.26
C GLY A 258 -16.55 -18.08 19.52
N ARG A 259 -16.44 -16.75 19.48
CA ARG A 259 -16.78 -15.85 20.60
C ARG A 259 -17.27 -14.50 20.07
N GLU A 260 -18.01 -13.78 20.90
CA GLU A 260 -18.45 -12.44 20.56
C GLU A 260 -17.27 -11.46 20.46
N CYS A 261 -17.21 -10.72 19.37
CA CYS A 261 -16.29 -9.62 19.11
C CYS A 261 -17.09 -8.31 19.12
N ALA A 262 -17.38 -7.78 20.31
CA ALA A 262 -18.20 -6.57 20.45
C ALA A 262 -17.49 -5.33 19.90
N VAL A 263 -18.29 -4.40 19.32
CA VAL A 263 -17.82 -3.07 18.85
C VAL A 263 -18.66 -1.99 19.49
N GLU A 264 -17.99 -0.97 20.01
CA GLU A 264 -18.56 0.26 20.50
C GLU A 264 -18.23 1.41 19.53
N CYS A 265 -19.23 2.00 18.90
CA CYS A 265 -19.09 3.20 18.09
C CYS A 265 -19.38 4.43 18.95
N LEU A 266 -18.37 5.31 19.12
CA LEU A 266 -18.55 6.56 19.86
C LEU A 266 -19.35 7.56 19.04
N ALA A 267 -20.12 8.42 19.71
CA ALA A 267 -20.79 9.53 19.03
C ALA A 267 -19.75 10.46 18.40
N GLN A 268 -19.86 10.70 17.11
CA GLN A 268 -18.97 11.60 16.36
C GLN A 268 -19.65 12.94 16.16
N THR A 269 -19.10 13.98 16.78
CA THR A 269 -19.65 15.36 16.72
C THR A 269 -18.76 16.32 15.95
N ASP A 270 -17.55 15.88 15.58
CA ASP A 270 -16.56 16.69 14.87
C ASP A 270 -16.02 15.96 13.64
N PHE A 271 -15.83 16.70 12.55
CA PHE A 271 -15.41 16.19 11.26
C PHE A 271 -14.23 17.01 10.69
N PRO A 272 -13.03 16.95 11.33
CA PRO A 272 -11.85 17.69 10.86
C PRO A 272 -11.32 17.24 9.50
N GLU A 273 -11.69 16.04 9.07
CA GLU A 273 -11.35 15.50 7.74
C GLU A 273 -12.59 15.51 6.82
N PRO A 274 -12.42 15.38 5.51
CA PRO A 274 -13.55 15.18 4.59
C PRO A 274 -14.40 13.97 5.00
N TYR A 275 -15.71 14.16 4.98
CA TYR A 275 -16.68 13.11 5.33
C TYR A 275 -16.47 11.84 4.48
N LEU A 276 -16.23 11.99 3.18
CA LEU A 276 -16.02 10.90 2.22
C LEU A 276 -14.60 10.95 1.65
N VAL A 277 -13.87 9.85 1.82
CA VAL A 277 -12.61 9.56 1.10
C VAL A 277 -12.69 8.15 0.53
N ALA A 278 -12.92 8.04 -0.77
CA ALA A 278 -13.05 6.75 -1.46
C ALA A 278 -12.47 6.80 -2.87
N ASN A 279 -12.03 5.65 -3.36
CA ASN A 279 -11.73 5.42 -4.76
C ASN A 279 -13.01 5.10 -5.56
N THR A 280 -12.91 4.97 -6.88
CA THR A 280 -14.07 4.95 -7.78
C THR A 280 -14.14 3.75 -8.70
N GLU A 281 -13.11 2.88 -8.72
CA GLU A 281 -13.06 1.70 -9.59
C GLU A 281 -13.38 0.43 -8.75
N PRO A 282 -14.62 -0.09 -8.78
CA PRO A 282 -15.03 -1.17 -7.88
C PRO A 282 -14.29 -2.48 -8.19
N THR A 283 -13.74 -3.12 -7.16
CA THR A 283 -13.04 -4.41 -7.29
C THR A 283 -13.87 -5.60 -6.80
N LEU A 284 -14.81 -5.37 -5.86
CA LEU A 284 -15.64 -6.42 -5.25
C LEU A 284 -16.65 -7.07 -6.23
N THR A 285 -16.90 -6.43 -7.37
CA THR A 285 -17.79 -6.96 -8.42
C THR A 285 -17.19 -8.13 -9.20
N ARG A 286 -15.90 -8.41 -9.00
CA ARG A 286 -15.18 -9.50 -9.66
C ARG A 286 -15.18 -10.75 -8.77
N PRO A 287 -15.18 -11.95 -9.35
CA PRO A 287 -15.06 -13.18 -8.56
C PRO A 287 -13.77 -13.21 -7.75
N TRP A 288 -13.89 -13.47 -6.45
CA TRP A 288 -12.79 -13.69 -5.53
C TRP A 288 -13.22 -14.56 -4.36
N ASP A 289 -12.27 -15.18 -3.70
CA ASP A 289 -12.53 -16.02 -2.53
C ASP A 289 -12.61 -15.16 -1.26
N GLU A 290 -13.81 -14.63 -1.00
CA GLU A 290 -14.05 -13.81 0.18
C GLU A 290 -13.96 -14.63 1.47
N THR A 291 -14.48 -15.85 1.47
CA THR A 291 -14.46 -16.73 2.64
C THR A 291 -13.03 -17.08 3.04
N GLY A 292 -12.22 -17.55 2.09
CA GLY A 292 -10.83 -17.87 2.33
C GLY A 292 -9.98 -16.65 2.74
N PHE A 293 -10.33 -15.46 2.23
CA PHE A 293 -9.68 -14.22 2.68
C PHE A 293 -9.95 -13.95 4.17
N TRP A 294 -11.20 -14.03 4.62
CA TRP A 294 -11.54 -13.80 6.02
C TRP A 294 -10.99 -14.89 6.94
N ASP A 295 -10.93 -16.15 6.49
CA ASP A 295 -10.29 -17.25 7.20
C ASP A 295 -8.80 -16.93 7.42
N ALA A 296 -8.07 -16.63 6.38
CA ALA A 296 -6.66 -16.28 6.45
C ALA A 296 -6.39 -15.01 7.29
N TYR A 297 -7.33 -14.04 7.27
CA TYR A 297 -7.17 -12.81 8.01
C TYR A 297 -7.34 -13.00 9.52
N VAL A 298 -8.33 -13.78 9.95
CA VAL A 298 -8.51 -14.10 11.37
C VAL A 298 -7.38 -15.01 11.88
N ASP A 299 -6.95 -15.99 11.08
CA ASP A 299 -5.82 -16.84 11.42
C ASP A 299 -4.52 -16.06 11.58
N TYR A 300 -4.27 -15.07 10.72
CA TYR A 300 -3.15 -14.16 10.90
C TYR A 300 -3.16 -13.48 12.28
N TYR A 301 -4.32 -13.00 12.75
CA TYR A 301 -4.41 -12.38 14.08
C TYR A 301 -4.22 -13.37 15.22
N ARG A 302 -4.68 -14.63 15.07
CA ARG A 302 -4.37 -15.70 16.04
C ARG A 302 -2.85 -15.93 16.16
N GLU A 303 -2.17 -15.99 15.03
CA GLU A 303 -0.71 -16.18 15.00
C GLU A 303 0.04 -14.99 15.62
N VAL A 304 -0.36 -13.77 15.29
CA VAL A 304 0.23 -12.53 15.84
C VAL A 304 0.05 -12.47 17.36
N GLU A 305 -1.15 -12.81 17.87
CA GLU A 305 -1.43 -12.87 19.29
C GLU A 305 -0.61 -13.97 19.98
N ALA A 306 -0.59 -15.18 19.42
CA ALA A 306 0.17 -16.30 19.97
C ALA A 306 1.68 -16.01 20.10
N ARG A 307 2.20 -15.13 19.22
CA ARG A 307 3.60 -14.65 19.23
C ARG A 307 3.81 -13.43 20.13
N GLY A 308 2.76 -12.90 20.77
CA GLY A 308 2.83 -11.69 21.60
C GLY A 308 3.08 -10.39 20.83
N LEU A 309 2.97 -10.41 19.50
CA LEU A 309 3.28 -9.27 18.65
C LEU A 309 2.14 -8.24 18.60
N LEU A 310 0.92 -8.65 18.93
CA LEU A 310 -0.25 -7.76 18.86
C LEU A 310 -0.15 -6.58 19.84
N ASN A 311 0.51 -6.77 20.97
CA ASN A 311 0.68 -5.78 22.04
C ASN A 311 2.07 -5.12 22.03
N ALA A 312 2.95 -5.46 21.10
CA ALA A 312 4.24 -4.79 20.95
C ALA A 312 4.05 -3.31 20.54
N PRO A 313 4.85 -2.37 21.06
CA PRO A 313 4.83 -1.00 20.57
C PRO A 313 5.18 -0.97 19.08
N ALA A 314 4.40 -0.20 18.30
CA ALA A 314 4.55 -0.08 16.86
C ALA A 314 5.76 0.77 16.47
#